data_bb5aac474eb5a45044c04928c3118a6c
#
_entry.id   bb5aac474eb5a45044c04928c3118a6c
#
_cell.length_a   1.000
_cell.length_b   1.000
_cell.length_c   1.000
_cell.angle_alpha   90.00
_cell.angle_beta   90.00
_cell.angle_gamma   90.00
#
_symmetry.space_group_name_H-M   'P 1'
#
loop_
_entity.id
_entity.type
_entity.pdbx_description
1 polymer ?
#
loop_
_entity_poly.entity_id
_entity_poly.type
_entity_poly.pdbx_seq_one_letter_code
_entity_poly.pdbx_strand_id
1 'polypeptide(L)'
;MGVLFDMERSGAGMAWDYFFPNIGRPKLIDHIEDRDLWRFKLPHTRAISAALFSYPYDFDVWDELMRSSFFEEETTLARLAKDGEAIERKHHKDVADLVEATKRRMVIAGISVPVANLPYIYSSDAGHLMAEGEPFAACYWDTPDGRVFSLRSQDDGADVSSVAVQYGGGGHARAAGFRMPIGWEGE
;
A
#
# COMPACT_ATOMS: atom_id res chain seq x y z
N MET A 1 -25.21 -14.47 11.67
CA MET A 1 -24.53 -13.34 11.01
C MET A 1 -23.50 -13.95 10.07
N GLY A 2 -23.67 -13.80 8.74
CA GLY A 2 -22.71 -14.34 7.78
C GLY A 2 -21.50 -13.40 7.69
N VAL A 3 -20.31 -13.94 7.60
CA VAL A 3 -19.10 -13.18 7.26
C VAL A 3 -18.98 -13.20 5.74
N LEU A 4 -18.93 -12.03 5.12
CA LEU A 4 -18.61 -11.89 3.69
C LEU A 4 -17.10 -11.69 3.57
N PHE A 5 -16.44 -12.59 2.88
CA PHE A 5 -15.00 -12.54 2.65
C PHE A 5 -14.70 -12.86 1.19
N ASP A 6 -14.02 -11.95 0.51
CA ASP A 6 -13.63 -12.10 -0.90
C ASP A 6 -12.26 -11.42 -1.11
N MET A 7 -11.25 -12.20 -1.47
CA MET A 7 -9.88 -11.72 -1.70
C MET A 7 -9.73 -10.94 -3.00
N GLU A 8 -10.68 -11.04 -3.91
CA GLU A 8 -10.68 -10.32 -5.19
C GLU A 8 -11.39 -8.96 -5.12
N ARG A 9 -11.83 -8.56 -3.90
CA ARG A 9 -12.57 -7.32 -3.66
C ARG A 9 -11.98 -6.55 -2.48
N SER A 10 -12.00 -5.22 -2.55
CA SER A 10 -11.63 -4.37 -1.42
C SER A 10 -12.71 -4.34 -0.34
N GLY A 11 -12.30 -4.01 0.88
CA GLY A 11 -13.24 -3.77 1.96
C GLY A 11 -14.23 -2.64 1.64
N ALA A 12 -13.78 -1.58 0.98
CA ALA A 12 -14.63 -0.46 0.55
C ALA A 12 -15.68 -0.91 -0.48
N GLY A 13 -15.26 -1.67 -1.50
CA GLY A 13 -16.18 -2.20 -2.50
C GLY A 13 -17.21 -3.17 -1.92
N MET A 14 -16.78 -4.08 -1.04
CA MET A 14 -17.69 -5.01 -0.36
C MET A 14 -18.68 -4.28 0.55
N ALA A 15 -18.24 -3.27 1.29
CA ALA A 15 -19.11 -2.49 2.15
C ALA A 15 -20.15 -1.70 1.34
N TRP A 16 -19.75 -1.06 0.24
CA TRP A 16 -20.70 -0.36 -0.61
C TRP A 16 -21.80 -1.29 -1.13
N ASP A 17 -21.44 -2.42 -1.72
CA ASP A 17 -22.42 -3.37 -2.30
C ASP A 17 -23.34 -3.99 -1.24
N TYR A 18 -22.85 -4.15 -0.01
CA TYR A 18 -23.65 -4.66 1.10
C TYR A 18 -24.70 -3.64 1.57
N PHE A 19 -24.29 -2.38 1.75
CA PHE A 19 -25.18 -1.33 2.28
C PHE A 19 -26.03 -0.68 1.18
N PHE A 20 -25.58 -0.69 -0.07
CA PHE A 20 -26.22 -0.02 -1.20
C PHE A 20 -26.43 -0.96 -2.41
N PRO A 21 -27.08 -2.13 -2.23
CA PRO A 21 -27.11 -3.20 -3.25
C PRO A 21 -27.79 -2.78 -4.58
N ASN A 22 -28.58 -1.71 -4.57
CA ASN A 22 -29.32 -1.23 -5.75
C ASN A 22 -28.78 0.10 -6.29
N ILE A 23 -27.68 0.58 -5.77
CA ILE A 23 -27.06 1.85 -6.18
C ILE A 23 -25.68 1.54 -6.76
N GLY A 24 -25.42 2.01 -7.99
CA GLY A 24 -24.11 1.84 -8.63
C GLY A 24 -23.01 2.44 -7.76
N ARG A 25 -21.82 1.83 -7.79
CA ARG A 25 -20.67 2.36 -7.05
C ARG A 25 -20.22 3.70 -7.64
N PRO A 26 -19.89 4.69 -6.80
CA PRO A 26 -19.09 5.82 -7.25
C PRO A 26 -17.75 5.31 -7.79
N LYS A 27 -17.28 5.83 -8.91
CA LYS A 27 -15.97 5.43 -9.48
C LYS A 27 -14.80 5.65 -8.53
N LEU A 28 -14.94 6.56 -7.57
CA LEU A 28 -13.93 6.73 -6.53
C LEU A 28 -13.70 5.46 -5.72
N ILE A 29 -14.76 4.70 -5.42
CA ILE A 29 -14.64 3.38 -4.75
C ILE A 29 -13.94 2.36 -5.66
N ASP A 30 -14.19 2.40 -6.97
CA ASP A 30 -13.50 1.52 -7.92
C ASP A 30 -12.00 1.84 -7.97
N HIS A 31 -11.61 3.12 -7.92
CA HIS A 31 -10.19 3.52 -7.81
C HIS A 31 -9.56 3.09 -6.48
N ILE A 32 -10.30 3.17 -5.37
CA ILE A 32 -9.84 2.66 -4.07
C ILE A 32 -9.60 1.14 -4.16
N GLU A 33 -10.53 0.39 -4.73
CA GLU A 33 -10.39 -1.07 -4.92
C GLU A 33 -9.22 -1.42 -5.83
N ASP A 34 -9.07 -0.72 -6.96
CA ASP A 34 -7.99 -0.92 -7.92
C ASP A 34 -6.60 -0.73 -7.27
N ARG A 35 -6.48 0.24 -6.35
CA ARG A 35 -5.27 0.45 -5.55
C ARG A 35 -5.10 -0.58 -4.43
N ASP A 36 -6.15 -0.87 -3.65
CA ASP A 36 -6.08 -1.79 -2.52
C ASP A 36 -5.63 -3.18 -2.95
N LEU A 37 -6.09 -3.61 -4.13
CA LEU A 37 -5.73 -4.88 -4.76
C LEU A 37 -4.46 -4.77 -5.61
N TRP A 38 -3.78 -3.62 -5.57
CA TRP A 38 -2.53 -3.32 -6.29
C TRP A 38 -2.60 -3.57 -7.80
N ARG A 39 -3.78 -3.40 -8.41
CA ARG A 39 -4.04 -3.68 -9.83
C ARG A 39 -3.61 -2.54 -10.75
N PHE A 40 -3.91 -1.30 -10.38
CA PHE A 40 -3.64 -0.06 -11.13
C PHE A 40 -4.07 -0.13 -12.61
N LYS A 41 -5.23 -0.73 -12.86
CA LYS A 41 -5.79 -0.91 -14.21
C LYS A 41 -6.64 0.26 -14.67
N LEU A 42 -7.21 1.01 -13.74
CA LEU A 42 -7.99 2.21 -14.06
C LEU A 42 -7.07 3.40 -14.31
N PRO A 43 -7.39 4.26 -15.31
CA PRO A 43 -6.59 5.45 -15.58
C PRO A 43 -6.48 6.35 -14.35
N HIS A 44 -5.29 6.85 -14.07
CA HIS A 44 -5.00 7.80 -12.98
C HIS A 44 -5.23 7.29 -11.55
N THR A 45 -5.44 6.00 -11.31
CA THR A 45 -5.65 5.47 -9.94
C THR A 45 -4.55 5.88 -8.96
N ARG A 46 -3.27 5.84 -9.37
CA ARG A 46 -2.17 6.28 -8.51
C ARG A 46 -2.28 7.75 -8.14
N ALA A 47 -2.50 8.61 -9.10
CA ALA A 47 -2.65 10.05 -8.88
C ALA A 47 -3.89 10.35 -8.01
N ILE A 48 -5.05 9.77 -8.34
CA ILE A 48 -6.28 9.93 -7.54
C ILE A 48 -6.03 9.48 -6.10
N SER A 49 -5.37 8.34 -5.89
CA SER A 49 -5.03 7.85 -4.56
C SER A 49 -4.06 8.77 -3.83
N ALA A 50 -3.05 9.30 -4.51
CA ALA A 50 -2.11 10.27 -3.93
C ALA A 50 -2.81 11.54 -3.48
N ALA A 51 -3.78 12.06 -4.27
CA ALA A 51 -4.62 13.17 -3.87
C ALA A 51 -5.48 12.83 -2.65
N LEU A 52 -6.16 11.67 -2.65
CA LEU A 52 -6.98 11.24 -1.52
C LEU A 52 -6.19 11.19 -0.21
N PHE A 53 -5.01 10.58 -0.22
CA PHE A 53 -4.16 10.47 0.98
C PHE A 53 -3.52 11.78 1.42
N SER A 54 -3.61 12.85 0.63
CA SER A 54 -3.19 14.20 1.04
C SER A 54 -4.20 14.91 1.92
N TYR A 55 -5.46 14.44 1.94
CA TYR A 55 -6.50 14.99 2.81
C TYR A 55 -6.42 14.41 4.24
N PRO A 56 -6.86 15.16 5.24
CA PRO A 56 -6.97 14.63 6.61
C PRO A 56 -8.00 13.50 6.66
N TYR A 57 -7.77 12.54 7.60
CA TYR A 57 -8.74 11.47 7.89
C TYR A 57 -9.89 12.04 8.73
N ASP A 58 -10.80 12.76 8.07
CA ASP A 58 -11.95 13.43 8.64
C ASP A 58 -13.21 13.01 7.88
N PHE A 59 -14.27 12.64 8.60
CA PHE A 59 -15.49 12.15 7.98
C PHE A 59 -16.19 13.20 7.11
N ASP A 60 -16.20 14.48 7.51
CA ASP A 60 -16.85 15.53 6.74
C ASP A 60 -16.13 15.75 5.40
N VAL A 61 -14.79 15.67 5.41
CA VAL A 61 -13.95 15.74 4.19
C VAL A 61 -14.23 14.54 3.28
N TRP A 62 -14.26 13.33 3.85
CA TRP A 62 -14.49 12.11 3.06
C TRP A 62 -15.91 12.03 2.52
N ASP A 63 -16.92 12.45 3.29
CA ASP A 63 -18.31 12.52 2.84
C ASP A 63 -18.48 13.54 1.70
N GLU A 64 -17.80 14.69 1.76
CA GLU A 64 -17.80 15.67 0.68
C GLU A 64 -17.15 15.11 -0.60
N LEU A 65 -16.00 14.49 -0.48
CA LEU A 65 -15.32 13.84 -1.61
C LEU A 65 -16.18 12.75 -2.24
N MET A 66 -16.81 11.91 -1.40
CA MET A 66 -17.69 10.85 -1.87
C MET A 66 -18.93 11.40 -2.55
N ARG A 67 -19.58 12.41 -1.96
CA ARG A 67 -20.75 13.07 -2.55
C ARG A 67 -20.40 13.73 -3.88
N SER A 68 -19.31 14.49 -3.95
CA SER A 68 -18.85 15.11 -5.19
C SER A 68 -18.52 14.06 -6.26
N SER A 69 -17.90 12.94 -5.88
CA SER A 69 -17.59 11.86 -6.81
C SER A 69 -18.83 11.09 -7.29
N PHE A 70 -19.97 11.22 -6.61
CA PHE A 70 -21.23 10.60 -7.01
C PHE A 70 -22.04 11.49 -7.94
N PHE A 71 -22.11 12.80 -7.66
CA PHE A 71 -22.94 13.76 -8.40
C PHE A 71 -22.19 14.48 -9.52
N GLU A 72 -20.88 14.67 -9.37
CA GLU A 72 -19.99 15.38 -10.29
C GLU A 72 -18.76 14.51 -10.63
N GLU A 73 -19.00 13.25 -10.94
CA GLU A 73 -17.98 12.20 -11.02
C GLU A 73 -16.79 12.59 -11.89
N GLU A 74 -17.01 12.95 -13.16
CA GLU A 74 -15.92 13.25 -14.10
C GLU A 74 -15.10 14.46 -13.65
N THR A 75 -15.74 15.52 -13.17
CA THR A 75 -15.08 16.73 -12.68
C THR A 75 -14.25 16.44 -11.42
N THR A 76 -14.82 15.67 -10.49
CA THR A 76 -14.16 15.34 -9.23
C THR A 76 -12.96 14.44 -9.47
N LEU A 77 -13.09 13.39 -10.28
CA LEU A 77 -11.98 12.49 -10.60
C LEU A 77 -10.88 13.20 -11.40
N ALA A 78 -11.24 14.06 -12.36
CA ALA A 78 -10.26 14.85 -13.11
C ALA A 78 -9.48 15.82 -12.21
N ARG A 79 -10.17 16.47 -11.25
CA ARG A 79 -9.53 17.32 -10.26
C ARG A 79 -8.57 16.53 -9.36
N LEU A 80 -9.03 15.39 -8.79
CA LEU A 80 -8.18 14.54 -7.96
C LEU A 80 -6.98 13.99 -8.74
N ALA A 81 -7.16 13.57 -9.98
CA ALA A 81 -6.07 13.13 -10.82
C ALA A 81 -5.03 14.23 -11.03
N LYS A 82 -5.47 15.43 -11.39
CA LYS A 82 -4.58 16.60 -11.61
C LYS A 82 -3.82 16.98 -10.34
N ASP A 83 -4.50 17.05 -9.20
CA ASP A 83 -3.88 17.39 -7.91
C ASP A 83 -2.87 16.30 -7.51
N GLY A 84 -3.22 15.04 -7.74
CA GLY A 84 -2.41 13.89 -7.38
C GLY A 84 -1.17 13.67 -8.24
N GLU A 85 -1.16 14.10 -9.49
CA GLU A 85 0.02 13.94 -10.38
C GLU A 85 1.30 14.57 -9.82
N ALA A 86 1.19 15.76 -9.20
CA ALA A 86 2.34 16.42 -8.57
C ALA A 86 2.77 15.72 -7.28
N ILE A 87 1.79 15.24 -6.50
CA ILE A 87 2.03 14.49 -5.24
C ILE A 87 2.67 13.15 -5.57
N GLU A 88 2.16 12.41 -6.53
CA GLU A 88 2.71 11.13 -6.97
C GLU A 88 4.14 11.27 -7.49
N ARG A 89 4.39 12.27 -8.35
CA ARG A 89 5.75 12.56 -8.83
C ARG A 89 6.72 12.84 -7.70
N LYS A 90 6.30 13.63 -6.69
CA LYS A 90 7.12 13.91 -5.50
C LYS A 90 7.33 12.65 -4.68
N HIS A 91 6.29 11.85 -4.46
CA HIS A 91 6.36 10.59 -3.73
C HIS A 91 7.35 9.60 -4.37
N HIS A 92 7.28 9.40 -5.68
CA HIS A 92 8.22 8.51 -6.39
C HIS A 92 9.66 9.01 -6.33
N LYS A 93 9.86 10.33 -6.42
CA LYS A 93 11.19 10.92 -6.23
C LYS A 93 11.71 10.66 -4.82
N ASP A 94 10.89 10.85 -3.79
CA ASP A 94 11.27 10.62 -2.40
C ASP A 94 11.60 9.15 -2.16
N VAL A 95 10.80 8.22 -2.70
CA VAL A 95 11.07 6.78 -2.64
C VAL A 95 12.44 6.45 -3.24
N ALA A 96 12.72 6.95 -4.45
CA ALA A 96 13.99 6.71 -5.12
C ALA A 96 15.18 7.25 -4.31
N ASP A 97 15.10 8.50 -3.87
CA ASP A 97 16.14 9.16 -3.09
C ASP A 97 16.40 8.43 -1.75
N LEU A 98 15.32 8.02 -1.06
CA LEU A 98 15.41 7.28 0.22
C LEU A 98 16.01 5.89 0.02
N VAL A 99 15.59 5.18 -1.02
CA VAL A 99 16.14 3.85 -1.34
C VAL A 99 17.63 3.98 -1.69
N GLU A 100 18.01 4.95 -2.51
CA GLU A 100 19.43 5.18 -2.85
C GLU A 100 20.28 5.47 -1.60
N ALA A 101 19.78 6.29 -0.68
CA ALA A 101 20.50 6.70 0.51
C ALA A 101 20.58 5.63 1.61
N THR A 102 19.61 4.71 1.68
CA THR A 102 19.47 3.81 2.85
C THR A 102 19.51 2.32 2.54
N LYS A 103 19.47 1.94 1.24
CA LYS A 103 19.48 0.54 0.82
C LYS A 103 20.78 -0.16 1.20
N ARG A 104 20.66 -1.32 1.82
CA ARG A 104 21.75 -2.24 2.16
C ARG A 104 21.27 -3.69 2.04
N ARG A 105 22.15 -4.65 2.25
CA ARG A 105 21.78 -6.07 2.32
C ARG A 105 21.59 -6.50 3.78
N MET A 106 20.65 -7.39 4.01
CA MET A 106 20.40 -8.04 5.30
C MET A 106 20.01 -9.50 5.03
N VAL A 107 20.37 -10.40 5.94
CA VAL A 107 19.90 -11.80 5.88
C VAL A 107 18.58 -11.87 6.67
N ILE A 108 17.51 -12.31 6.00
CA ILE A 108 16.19 -12.52 6.58
C ILE A 108 15.72 -13.92 6.14
N ALA A 109 15.40 -14.78 7.10
CA ALA A 109 15.05 -16.19 6.87
C ALA A 109 16.12 -16.94 6.04
N GLY A 110 17.39 -16.69 6.33
CA GLY A 110 18.53 -17.30 5.63
C GLY A 110 18.77 -16.75 4.23
N ILE A 111 18.00 -15.76 3.76
CA ILE A 111 18.11 -15.18 2.41
C ILE A 111 18.68 -13.77 2.50
N SER A 112 19.76 -13.49 1.75
CA SER A 112 20.29 -12.14 1.64
C SER A 112 19.41 -11.31 0.69
N VAL A 113 18.77 -10.26 1.22
CA VAL A 113 17.80 -9.41 0.49
C VAL A 113 18.12 -7.93 0.65
N PRO A 114 17.66 -7.06 -0.27
CA PRO A 114 17.76 -5.62 -0.10
C PRO A 114 16.82 -5.15 1.00
N VAL A 115 17.33 -4.26 1.84
CA VAL A 115 16.59 -3.67 2.96
C VAL A 115 16.86 -2.17 3.03
N ALA A 116 15.83 -1.36 3.34
CA ALA A 116 15.96 0.07 3.53
C ALA A 116 15.31 0.52 4.84
N ASN A 117 15.97 1.45 5.55
CA ASN A 117 15.38 2.15 6.69
C ASN A 117 14.67 3.41 6.19
N LEU A 118 13.36 3.45 6.30
CA LEU A 118 12.57 4.59 5.82
C LEU A 118 11.20 4.64 6.52
N PRO A 119 10.55 5.82 6.55
CA PRO A 119 9.21 5.94 7.14
C PRO A 119 8.18 5.00 6.49
N TYR A 120 7.26 4.46 7.31
CA TYR A 120 6.28 3.46 6.88
C TYR A 120 5.46 3.86 5.64
N ILE A 121 5.20 5.17 5.47
CA ILE A 121 4.40 5.70 4.35
C ILE A 121 5.02 5.45 2.97
N TYR A 122 6.32 5.19 2.90
CA TYR A 122 7.05 4.88 1.68
C TYR A 122 7.29 3.37 1.49
N SER A 123 6.99 2.55 2.50
CA SER A 123 7.42 1.16 2.56
C SER A 123 6.87 0.28 1.45
N SER A 124 5.66 0.54 0.97
CA SER A 124 5.05 -0.23 -0.12
C SER A 124 5.80 -0.03 -1.43
N ASP A 125 5.91 1.23 -1.89
CA ASP A 125 6.54 1.53 -3.17
C ASP A 125 8.05 1.27 -3.13
N ALA A 126 8.73 1.61 -2.03
CA ALA A 126 10.14 1.30 -1.84
C ALA A 126 10.42 -0.22 -1.83
N GLY A 127 9.55 -0.98 -1.15
CA GLY A 127 9.65 -2.44 -1.12
C GLY A 127 9.46 -3.06 -2.50
N HIS A 128 8.47 -2.61 -3.26
CA HIS A 128 8.27 -3.08 -4.65
C HIS A 128 9.44 -2.71 -5.56
N LEU A 129 9.95 -1.48 -5.47
CA LEU A 129 11.12 -1.04 -6.24
C LEU A 129 12.36 -1.90 -5.94
N MET A 130 12.62 -2.19 -4.66
CA MET A 130 13.78 -2.99 -4.27
C MET A 130 13.61 -4.49 -4.54
N ALA A 131 12.38 -4.98 -4.68
CA ALA A 131 12.08 -6.39 -4.94
C ALA A 131 12.26 -6.78 -6.42
N GLU A 132 12.51 -5.83 -7.32
CA GLU A 132 12.77 -6.12 -8.73
C GLU A 132 14.02 -6.99 -8.89
N GLY A 133 13.86 -8.21 -9.43
CA GLY A 133 14.95 -9.16 -9.61
C GLY A 133 15.49 -9.79 -8.32
N GLU A 134 14.82 -9.60 -7.19
CA GLU A 134 15.18 -10.17 -5.88
C GLU A 134 14.08 -11.13 -5.40
N PRO A 135 14.42 -12.13 -4.54
CA PRO A 135 13.40 -13.00 -3.96
C PRO A 135 12.29 -12.21 -3.23
N PHE A 136 12.69 -11.19 -2.49
CA PHE A 136 11.84 -10.18 -1.86
C PHE A 136 12.70 -9.00 -1.37
N ALA A 137 12.06 -7.95 -0.91
CA ALA A 137 12.71 -6.83 -0.26
C ALA A 137 12.04 -6.49 1.07
N ALA A 138 12.74 -5.77 1.94
CA ALA A 138 12.21 -5.30 3.21
C ALA A 138 12.43 -3.81 3.40
N CYS A 139 11.44 -3.15 3.99
CA CYS A 139 11.58 -1.83 4.57
C CYS A 139 11.42 -1.93 6.09
N TYR A 140 12.14 -1.12 6.87
CA TYR A 140 11.94 -1.13 8.31
C TYR A 140 11.98 0.28 8.90
N TRP A 141 11.34 0.41 10.05
CA TRP A 141 11.38 1.60 10.90
C TRP A 141 11.23 1.20 12.36
N ASP A 142 11.73 2.04 13.25
CA ASP A 142 11.63 1.81 14.69
C ASP A 142 10.37 2.51 15.24
N THR A 143 9.68 1.83 16.14
CA THR A 143 8.56 2.31 16.93
C THR A 143 8.87 2.10 18.42
N PRO A 144 8.10 2.70 19.35
CA PRO A 144 8.29 2.42 20.78
C PRO A 144 8.19 0.93 21.15
N ASP A 145 7.44 0.14 20.35
CA ASP A 145 7.20 -1.28 20.61
C ASP A 145 8.19 -2.20 19.89
N GLY A 146 9.14 -1.68 19.11
CA GLY A 146 10.12 -2.46 18.37
C GLY A 146 10.34 -2.01 16.94
N ARG A 147 11.21 -2.73 16.23
CA ARG A 147 11.51 -2.53 14.82
C ARG A 147 10.50 -3.28 13.96
N VAL A 148 9.72 -2.54 13.16
CA VAL A 148 8.73 -3.09 12.24
C VAL A 148 9.36 -3.32 10.89
N PHE A 149 9.17 -4.50 10.33
CA PHE A 149 9.56 -4.86 8.96
C PHE A 149 8.34 -5.00 8.07
N SER A 150 8.38 -4.38 6.90
CA SER A 150 7.41 -4.54 5.82
C SER A 150 8.08 -5.22 4.65
N LEU A 151 7.57 -6.38 4.26
CA LEU A 151 8.11 -7.21 3.19
C LEU A 151 7.29 -7.05 1.92
N ARG A 152 7.95 -7.03 0.77
CA ARG A 152 7.32 -7.03 -0.56
C ARG A 152 8.06 -8.00 -1.47
N SER A 153 7.31 -8.71 -2.32
CA SER A 153 7.86 -9.52 -3.41
C SER A 153 7.07 -9.27 -4.70
N GLN A 154 7.70 -9.56 -5.83
CA GLN A 154 7.06 -9.57 -7.14
C GLN A 154 6.26 -10.88 -7.34
N ASP A 155 5.48 -10.98 -8.44
CA ASP A 155 4.63 -12.15 -8.70
C ASP A 155 5.41 -13.45 -8.81
N ASP A 156 6.63 -13.40 -9.29
CA ASP A 156 7.59 -14.51 -9.40
C ASP A 156 8.51 -14.66 -8.16
N GLY A 157 8.37 -13.77 -7.18
CA GLY A 157 9.18 -13.75 -5.97
C GLY A 157 8.72 -14.74 -4.88
N ALA A 158 9.38 -14.69 -3.74
CA ALA A 158 9.05 -15.54 -2.59
C ALA A 158 7.69 -15.18 -1.97
N ASP A 159 7.04 -16.15 -1.34
CA ASP A 159 5.88 -15.92 -0.47
C ASP A 159 6.37 -15.28 0.85
N VAL A 160 6.21 -13.96 0.94
CA VAL A 160 6.65 -13.18 2.12
C VAL A 160 5.80 -13.41 3.36
N SER A 161 4.59 -13.96 3.23
CA SER A 161 3.79 -14.35 4.40
C SER A 161 4.44 -15.50 5.15
N SER A 162 4.98 -16.49 4.42
CA SER A 162 5.74 -17.61 5.00
C SER A 162 7.05 -17.15 5.66
N VAL A 163 7.68 -16.10 5.12
CA VAL A 163 8.84 -15.45 5.76
C VAL A 163 8.42 -14.76 7.05
N ALA A 164 7.40 -13.93 7.01
CA ALA A 164 6.95 -13.16 8.18
C ALA A 164 6.51 -14.06 9.35
N VAL A 165 5.84 -15.18 9.07
CA VAL A 165 5.39 -16.15 10.09
C VAL A 165 6.56 -16.71 10.91
N GLN A 166 7.76 -16.88 10.34
CA GLN A 166 8.93 -17.36 11.06
C GLN A 166 9.37 -16.43 12.20
N TYR A 167 8.99 -15.14 12.09
CA TYR A 167 9.28 -14.10 13.10
C TYR A 167 8.02 -13.68 13.90
N GLY A 168 6.95 -14.50 13.87
CA GLY A 168 5.72 -14.21 14.59
C GLY A 168 4.83 -13.14 13.95
N GLY A 169 5.11 -12.80 12.70
CA GLY A 169 4.32 -11.87 11.88
C GLY A 169 3.31 -12.57 10.97
N GLY A 170 2.93 -11.91 9.88
CA GLY A 170 1.98 -12.44 8.90
C GLY A 170 1.66 -11.44 7.81
N GLY A 171 0.68 -11.80 6.97
CA GLY A 171 0.23 -10.97 5.83
C GLY A 171 -0.19 -11.84 4.65
N HIS A 172 -0.02 -11.29 3.46
CA HIS A 172 -0.32 -11.95 2.19
C HIS A 172 0.97 -12.37 1.48
N ALA A 173 0.86 -13.26 0.50
CA ALA A 173 1.99 -13.80 -0.24
C ALA A 173 2.94 -12.73 -0.83
N ARG A 174 2.42 -11.55 -1.21
CA ARG A 174 3.21 -10.47 -1.81
C ARG A 174 3.43 -9.27 -0.90
N ALA A 175 2.77 -9.23 0.26
CA ALA A 175 2.85 -8.13 1.23
C ALA A 175 2.63 -8.65 2.64
N ALA A 176 3.67 -8.70 3.44
CA ALA A 176 3.63 -9.19 4.82
C ALA A 176 4.52 -8.33 5.72
N GLY A 177 4.49 -8.59 7.01
CA GLY A 177 5.36 -7.88 7.94
C GLY A 177 5.52 -8.61 9.25
N PHE A 178 6.57 -8.25 9.98
CA PHE A 178 6.86 -8.78 11.30
C PHE A 178 7.52 -7.70 12.17
N ARG A 179 7.71 -8.01 13.45
CA ARG A 179 8.35 -7.10 14.41
C ARG A 179 9.48 -7.80 15.12
N MET A 180 10.58 -7.08 15.32
CA MET A 180 11.78 -7.53 16.05
C MET A 180 12.16 -6.50 17.12
N PRO A 181 13.04 -6.85 18.07
CA PRO A 181 13.63 -5.87 18.97
C PRO A 181 14.34 -4.73 18.20
N ILE A 182 14.31 -3.53 18.76
CA ILE A 182 15.07 -2.38 18.20
C ILE A 182 16.56 -2.78 18.10
N GLY A 183 17.16 -2.48 16.96
CA GLY A 183 18.56 -2.82 16.70
C GLY A 183 18.78 -4.20 16.10
N TRP A 184 17.75 -5.00 15.84
CA TRP A 184 17.93 -6.25 15.09
C TRP A 184 18.38 -5.96 13.64
N GLU A 185 19.45 -6.63 13.20
CA GLU A 185 20.16 -6.38 11.94
C GLU A 185 20.20 -7.62 11.01
N GLY A 186 19.27 -8.56 11.21
CA GLY A 186 19.22 -9.82 10.47
C GLY A 186 19.90 -10.99 11.22
N GLU A 187 20.05 -12.11 10.53
CA GLU A 187 20.69 -13.34 11.01
C GLU A 187 22.18 -13.35 10.67
#